data_5c60b9fcab52fbb47e32f26cf6386b4b
#
_entry.id   5c60b9fcab52fbb47e32f26cf6386b4b
#
_cell.length_a   1.000
_cell.length_b   1.000
_cell.length_c   1.000
_cell.angle_alpha   90.00
_cell.angle_beta   90.00
_cell.angle_gamma   90.00
#
_symmetry.space_group_name_H-M   'P 1'
#
loop_
_entity.id
_entity.type
_entity.pdbx_description
1 polymer ?
#
loop_
_entity_poly.entity_id
_entity_poly.type
_entity_poly.pdbx_seq_one_letter_code
_entity_poly.pdbx_strand_id
1 'polypeptide(L)'
;SGSVRKPGKRTFSWVDEAIMKVRNPFAGLLALFFVVAWCLSGSAAFAKPLVPLRTAWLGEHETFLVWYAREKGWDKAEGLDLELLPFESGKNVIDEMQSSNWAIAGVGAMPALTASLSSRLYIVGIGNDESASNAIFTRADSPILKMKGFNPNCPEVYGNPGSVRGKTFIVPKGTSAHYMLSRWLHVLGLNERDVNIVDMQPSEAMKAFADGQGDAIALWAPQTFEAEKLGLKTVAHSSDCNARQPILLVANMDYANKHKGDIVAFLRVYLRSVDMMKKTPAEDLADDYMRFYNAWTGKTMTREEAIRDIKDHPVYALDQQLDMFKQSYGTSELREWLHDIVSFQNETGELDRRDLARLERLHYVTDIYLKAVKAPAKK
;
A
#
# COMPACT_ATOMS: atom_id res chain seq x y z
N SER A 1 36.31 41.11 -93.99
CA SER A 1 35.43 40.51 -93.05
C SER A 1 36.10 39.33 -92.39
N GLY A 2 36.55 39.51 -91.18
CA GLY A 2 37.27 38.51 -90.39
C GLY A 2 36.44 38.12 -89.16
N SER A 3 36.18 36.86 -89.01
CA SER A 3 35.51 36.30 -87.86
C SER A 3 36.56 35.87 -86.82
N VAL A 4 36.49 36.46 -85.66
CA VAL A 4 37.33 36.10 -84.49
C VAL A 4 36.59 35.04 -83.67
N ARG A 5 37.20 33.84 -83.50
CA ARG A 5 36.73 32.81 -82.58
C ARG A 5 37.18 33.16 -81.15
N LYS A 6 36.19 33.20 -80.26
CA LYS A 6 36.47 33.29 -78.81
C LYS A 6 36.85 31.88 -78.27
N PRO A 7 37.80 31.80 -77.32
CA PRO A 7 38.16 30.52 -76.66
C PRO A 7 37.16 30.13 -75.59
N GLY A 8 36.79 28.84 -75.52
CA GLY A 8 35.89 28.28 -74.56
C GLY A 8 36.43 28.26 -73.11
N LYS A 9 35.63 28.69 -72.18
CA LYS A 9 35.92 28.55 -70.75
C LYS A 9 35.72 27.10 -70.34
N ARG A 10 36.79 26.45 -69.88
CA ARG A 10 36.70 25.19 -69.14
C ARG A 10 36.25 25.50 -67.74
N THR A 11 35.08 25.00 -67.38
CA THR A 11 34.61 24.99 -65.97
C THR A 11 35.33 23.87 -65.23
N PHE A 12 36.26 24.22 -64.38
CA PHE A 12 36.84 23.27 -63.39
C PHE A 12 35.79 22.97 -62.34
N SER A 13 35.49 21.68 -62.18
CA SER A 13 34.58 21.19 -61.14
C SER A 13 35.27 21.25 -59.77
N TRP A 14 34.60 21.80 -58.77
CA TRP A 14 35.06 21.83 -57.37
C TRP A 14 35.39 20.44 -56.81
N VAL A 15 34.99 19.37 -57.45
CA VAL A 15 35.21 18.00 -57.07
C VAL A 15 36.72 17.60 -57.35
N ASP A 16 37.30 18.13 -58.41
CA ASP A 16 38.70 17.78 -58.77
C ASP A 16 39.73 18.47 -57.85
N GLU A 17 39.36 19.62 -57.23
CA GLU A 17 40.23 20.32 -56.32
C GLU A 17 40.20 19.71 -54.88
N ALA A 18 39.12 19.05 -54.51
CA ALA A 18 38.97 18.34 -53.25
C ALA A 18 39.78 17.03 -53.22
N ILE A 19 39.95 16.34 -54.35
CA ILE A 19 40.65 15.04 -54.46
C ILE A 19 42.17 15.21 -54.42
N MET A 20 42.75 16.35 -54.80
CA MET A 20 44.19 16.57 -54.78
C MET A 20 44.77 17.05 -53.43
N LYS A 21 43.92 17.39 -52.45
CA LYS A 21 44.36 17.89 -51.13
C LYS A 21 44.42 16.83 -50.01
N VAL A 22 44.01 15.60 -50.29
CA VAL A 22 44.08 14.54 -49.23
C VAL A 22 45.22 13.55 -49.56
N ARG A 23 46.42 14.04 -49.54
CA ARG A 23 47.65 13.17 -49.54
C ARG A 23 48.45 13.33 -48.25
N ASN A 24 47.81 13.62 -47.14
CA ASN A 24 48.50 13.61 -45.85
C ASN A 24 47.88 12.48 -44.99
N PRO A 25 48.57 11.39 -44.74
CA PRO A 25 48.05 10.23 -44.02
C PRO A 25 47.62 10.60 -42.57
N PHE A 26 48.12 11.72 -42.04
CA PHE A 26 47.72 12.24 -40.72
C PHE A 26 46.38 12.98 -40.74
N ALA A 27 45.93 13.52 -41.84
CA ALA A 27 44.63 14.19 -41.95
C ALA A 27 43.45 13.20 -41.95
N GLY A 28 43.66 12.01 -42.52
CA GLY A 28 42.69 10.93 -42.51
C GLY A 28 42.50 10.31 -41.11
N LEU A 29 43.57 10.20 -40.33
CA LEU A 29 43.48 9.71 -38.94
C LEU A 29 42.74 10.75 -38.01
N LEU A 30 42.96 12.05 -38.19
CA LEU A 30 42.28 13.09 -37.42
C LEU A 30 40.77 13.17 -37.76
N ALA A 31 40.38 13.01 -39.03
CA ALA A 31 39.01 12.97 -39.45
C ALA A 31 38.26 11.72 -38.89
N LEU A 32 38.94 10.56 -38.87
CA LEU A 32 38.39 9.34 -38.27
C LEU A 32 38.21 9.47 -36.74
N PHE A 33 39.17 10.15 -36.08
CA PHE A 33 39.08 10.41 -34.63
C PHE A 33 37.92 11.36 -34.28
N PHE A 34 37.65 12.36 -35.10
CA PHE A 34 36.51 13.26 -34.90
C PHE A 34 35.17 12.58 -35.19
N VAL A 35 35.08 11.71 -36.17
CA VAL A 35 33.85 10.94 -36.47
C VAL A 35 33.59 9.88 -35.38
N VAL A 36 34.64 9.20 -34.91
CA VAL A 36 34.55 8.23 -33.80
C VAL A 36 34.25 8.96 -32.48
N ALA A 37 34.85 10.13 -32.21
CA ALA A 37 34.52 10.95 -31.04
C ALA A 37 33.09 11.51 -31.09
N TRP A 38 32.56 11.80 -32.27
CA TRP A 38 31.16 12.25 -32.42
C TRP A 38 30.17 11.06 -32.37
N CYS A 39 30.55 9.86 -32.79
CA CYS A 39 29.77 8.64 -32.56
C CYS A 39 29.82 8.15 -31.12
N LEU A 40 30.91 8.46 -30.37
CA LEU A 40 31.02 8.21 -28.92
C LEU A 40 30.39 9.31 -28.07
N SER A 41 30.10 10.47 -28.66
CA SER A 41 29.18 11.48 -28.12
C SER A 41 27.72 11.04 -28.34
N GLY A 42 27.50 9.71 -28.27
CA GLY A 42 26.16 9.15 -28.18
C GLY A 42 25.43 9.92 -27.09
N SER A 43 24.34 10.55 -27.45
CA SER A 43 23.43 11.30 -26.61
C SER A 43 23.44 10.68 -25.22
N ALA A 44 24.15 11.29 -24.28
CA ALA A 44 23.83 11.14 -22.89
C ALA A 44 22.38 11.65 -22.83
N ALA A 45 21.43 10.74 -23.04
CA ALA A 45 20.06 10.99 -22.74
C ALA A 45 20.10 11.41 -21.27
N PHE A 46 19.97 12.71 -21.01
CA PHE A 46 19.85 13.21 -19.65
C PHE A 46 18.68 12.42 -19.07
N ALA A 47 18.98 11.44 -18.21
CA ALA A 47 17.97 10.67 -17.53
C ALA A 47 17.04 11.70 -16.87
N LYS A 48 15.75 11.63 -17.20
CA LYS A 48 14.76 12.53 -16.59
C LYS A 48 14.95 12.46 -15.07
N PRO A 49 15.03 13.60 -14.37
CA PRO A 49 15.17 13.57 -12.92
C PRO A 49 14.07 12.73 -12.30
N LEU A 50 14.42 11.90 -11.31
CA LEU A 50 13.47 11.12 -10.56
C LEU A 50 12.52 12.05 -9.79
N VAL A 51 11.26 11.70 -9.71
CA VAL A 51 10.27 12.41 -8.90
C VAL A 51 10.37 11.90 -7.46
N PRO A 52 10.79 12.72 -6.49
CA PRO A 52 10.75 12.33 -5.09
C PRO A 52 9.31 12.19 -4.64
N LEU A 53 8.94 11.03 -4.12
CA LEU A 53 7.58 10.73 -3.68
C LEU A 53 7.58 10.19 -2.25
N ARG A 54 7.07 11.01 -1.31
CA ARG A 54 6.93 10.60 0.09
C ARG A 54 5.69 9.74 0.26
N THR A 55 5.84 8.59 0.89
CA THR A 55 4.79 7.61 1.12
C THR A 55 4.80 7.14 2.57
N ALA A 56 3.65 6.77 3.13
CA ALA A 56 3.51 6.46 4.56
C ALA A 56 3.04 5.02 4.78
N TRP A 57 3.70 4.30 5.70
CA TRP A 57 3.56 2.86 5.86
C TRP A 57 3.69 2.41 7.32
N LEU A 58 3.08 1.26 7.61
CA LEU A 58 3.24 0.56 8.88
C LEU A 58 4.25 -0.59 8.73
N GLY A 59 4.67 -1.19 9.83
CA GLY A 59 5.54 -2.36 9.84
C GLY A 59 4.77 -3.66 9.53
N GLU A 60 4.06 -3.71 8.41
CA GLU A 60 3.07 -4.71 8.03
C GLU A 60 3.27 -5.22 6.60
N HIS A 61 2.45 -6.20 6.22
CA HIS A 61 2.56 -6.91 4.96
C HIS A 61 2.52 -6.01 3.72
N GLU A 62 1.62 -5.02 3.66
CA GLU A 62 1.51 -4.12 2.49
C GLU A 62 2.78 -3.31 2.25
N THR A 63 3.53 -3.03 3.31
CA THR A 63 4.79 -2.31 3.23
C THR A 63 5.91 -3.16 2.61
N PHE A 64 5.88 -4.49 2.83
CA PHE A 64 6.82 -5.38 2.16
C PHE A 64 6.80 -5.22 0.65
N LEU A 65 5.63 -5.07 0.05
CA LEU A 65 5.48 -4.92 -1.41
C LEU A 65 6.20 -3.68 -1.93
N VAL A 66 6.02 -2.53 -1.30
CA VAL A 66 6.66 -1.29 -1.73
C VAL A 66 8.15 -1.27 -1.35
N TRP A 67 8.51 -1.82 -0.20
CA TRP A 67 9.90 -1.97 0.23
C TRP A 67 10.68 -2.86 -0.74
N TYR A 68 10.13 -4.02 -1.10
CA TYR A 68 10.71 -4.95 -2.06
C TYR A 68 10.91 -4.29 -3.43
N ALA A 69 9.91 -3.57 -3.93
CA ALA A 69 10.00 -2.85 -5.18
C ALA A 69 11.14 -1.83 -5.18
N ARG A 70 11.30 -1.07 -4.09
CA ARG A 70 12.39 -0.11 -3.92
C ARG A 70 13.76 -0.81 -3.87
N GLU A 71 13.89 -1.91 -3.13
CA GLU A 71 15.12 -2.71 -3.09
C GLU A 71 15.52 -3.24 -4.49
N LYS A 72 14.54 -3.54 -5.34
CA LYS A 72 14.76 -3.98 -6.74
C LYS A 72 14.93 -2.81 -7.72
N GLY A 73 14.83 -1.56 -7.28
CA GLY A 73 14.93 -0.37 -8.13
C GLY A 73 13.76 -0.19 -9.10
N TRP A 74 12.60 -0.82 -8.83
CA TRP A 74 11.43 -0.73 -9.70
C TRP A 74 10.78 0.65 -9.66
N ASP A 75 10.89 1.35 -8.54
CA ASP A 75 10.49 2.75 -8.40
C ASP A 75 11.27 3.66 -9.36
N LYS A 76 12.59 3.52 -9.38
CA LYS A 76 13.47 4.29 -10.28
C LYS A 76 13.21 3.99 -11.73
N ALA A 77 12.90 2.74 -12.07
CA ALA A 77 12.51 2.34 -13.42
C ALA A 77 11.21 3.03 -13.89
N GLU A 78 10.30 3.37 -12.97
CA GLU A 78 9.06 4.15 -13.24
C GLU A 78 9.27 5.67 -13.06
N GLY A 79 10.51 6.13 -12.85
CA GLY A 79 10.86 7.54 -12.71
C GLY A 79 10.58 8.13 -11.34
N LEU A 80 10.38 7.29 -10.31
CA LEU A 80 10.14 7.71 -8.93
C LEU A 80 11.38 7.48 -8.06
N ASP A 81 11.53 8.31 -7.03
CA ASP A 81 12.42 8.08 -5.89
C ASP A 81 11.56 8.01 -4.62
N LEU A 82 11.23 6.78 -4.19
CA LEU A 82 10.29 6.57 -3.09
C LEU A 82 10.97 6.79 -1.74
N GLU A 83 10.41 7.70 -0.96
CA GLU A 83 10.67 7.83 0.48
C GLU A 83 9.57 7.09 1.25
N LEU A 84 9.94 6.10 2.05
CA LEU A 84 9.01 5.32 2.86
C LEU A 84 9.07 5.80 4.31
N LEU A 85 8.00 6.47 4.77
CA LEU A 85 7.87 7.01 6.12
C LEU A 85 7.23 5.96 7.04
N PRO A 86 7.87 5.59 8.16
CA PRO A 86 7.31 4.61 9.10
C PRO A 86 6.34 5.24 10.10
N PHE A 87 5.25 4.53 10.37
CA PHE A 87 4.26 4.87 11.39
C PHE A 87 3.85 3.64 12.19
N GLU A 88 3.31 3.83 13.39
CA GLU A 88 2.88 2.74 14.27
C GLU A 88 1.44 2.27 13.98
N SER A 89 0.57 3.18 13.54
CA SER A 89 -0.83 2.87 13.22
C SER A 89 -1.35 3.69 12.05
N GLY A 90 -2.40 3.21 11.39
CA GLY A 90 -3.08 3.95 10.32
C GLY A 90 -3.64 5.29 10.82
N LYS A 91 -4.06 5.36 12.10
CA LYS A 91 -4.46 6.62 12.72
C LYS A 91 -3.31 7.63 12.74
N ASN A 92 -2.10 7.22 13.15
CA ASN A 92 -0.92 8.10 13.12
C ASN A 92 -0.57 8.56 11.70
N VAL A 93 -0.68 7.69 10.70
CA VAL A 93 -0.50 8.07 9.28
C VAL A 93 -1.39 9.25 8.91
N ILE A 94 -2.66 9.21 9.34
CA ILE A 94 -3.65 10.25 9.03
C ILE A 94 -3.40 11.53 9.85
N ASP A 95 -3.22 11.39 11.15
CA ASP A 95 -3.02 12.52 12.06
C ASP A 95 -1.80 13.36 11.66
N GLU A 96 -0.75 12.70 11.14
CA GLU A 96 0.49 13.34 10.73
C GLU A 96 0.57 13.67 9.23
N MET A 97 -0.52 13.53 8.48
CA MET A 97 -0.52 13.76 7.03
C MET A 97 -0.02 15.15 6.65
N GLN A 98 -0.44 16.19 7.37
CA GLN A 98 -0.07 17.57 7.08
C GLN A 98 1.41 17.85 7.38
N SER A 99 1.92 17.35 8.50
CA SER A 99 3.32 17.54 8.92
C SER A 99 4.29 16.70 8.08
N SER A 100 3.91 15.47 7.74
CA SER A 100 4.72 14.53 6.97
C SER A 100 4.65 14.76 5.47
N ASN A 101 3.59 15.43 4.98
CA ASN A 101 3.38 15.76 3.57
C ASN A 101 3.54 14.55 2.62
N TRP A 102 2.97 13.40 3.01
CA TRP A 102 2.99 12.23 2.14
C TRP A 102 1.92 12.33 1.03
N ALA A 103 2.20 11.73 -0.11
CA ALA A 103 1.33 11.72 -1.28
C ALA A 103 0.42 10.49 -1.34
N ILE A 104 0.91 9.34 -0.89
CA ILE A 104 0.19 8.06 -0.90
C ILE A 104 0.58 7.24 0.33
N ALA A 105 -0.35 6.42 0.81
CA ALA A 105 -0.14 5.59 2.00
C ALA A 105 -0.88 4.26 1.88
N GLY A 106 -0.43 3.25 2.64
CA GLY A 106 -1.19 2.04 2.94
C GLY A 106 -1.77 2.12 4.35
N VAL A 107 -3.09 1.99 4.49
CA VAL A 107 -3.77 2.06 5.78
C VAL A 107 -5.02 1.17 5.81
N GLY A 108 -5.41 0.71 7.00
CA GLY A 108 -6.67 0.00 7.20
C GLY A 108 -7.88 0.83 6.79
N ALA A 109 -8.98 0.15 6.49
CA ALA A 109 -10.21 0.80 6.01
C ALA A 109 -10.81 1.79 7.03
N MET A 110 -10.71 1.52 8.33
CA MET A 110 -11.19 2.42 9.38
C MET A 110 -10.58 3.83 9.29
N PRO A 111 -9.25 4.01 9.41
CA PRO A 111 -8.63 5.32 9.28
C PRO A 111 -8.80 5.91 7.88
N ALA A 112 -8.79 5.09 6.81
CA ALA A 112 -8.98 5.56 5.45
C ALA A 112 -10.34 6.24 5.25
N LEU A 113 -11.44 5.66 5.75
CA LEU A 113 -12.78 6.20 5.62
C LEU A 113 -12.93 7.52 6.38
N THR A 114 -12.50 7.57 7.64
CA THR A 114 -12.52 8.79 8.45
C THR A 114 -11.71 9.90 7.76
N ALA A 115 -10.52 9.57 7.24
CA ALA A 115 -9.64 10.51 6.59
C ALA A 115 -10.14 10.97 5.21
N SER A 116 -10.89 10.15 4.49
CA SER A 116 -11.43 10.53 3.18
C SER A 116 -12.32 11.75 3.26
N LEU A 117 -13.01 11.93 4.37
CA LEU A 117 -13.83 13.11 4.62
C LEU A 117 -13.04 14.31 5.15
N SER A 118 -12.28 14.10 6.24
CA SER A 118 -11.60 15.18 6.97
C SER A 118 -10.34 15.67 6.28
N SER A 119 -9.57 14.77 5.70
CA SER A 119 -8.24 15.03 5.13
C SER A 119 -8.20 14.97 3.61
N ARG A 120 -9.36 14.79 2.95
CA ARG A 120 -9.48 14.75 1.49
C ARG A 120 -8.57 13.68 0.86
N LEU A 121 -8.88 12.42 1.13
CA LEU A 121 -8.20 11.28 0.53
C LEU A 121 -9.05 10.59 -0.54
N TYR A 122 -8.40 10.13 -1.59
CA TYR A 122 -8.92 9.12 -2.50
C TYR A 122 -8.49 7.72 -2.05
N ILE A 123 -9.38 6.75 -2.14
CA ILE A 123 -9.06 5.33 -2.15
C ILE A 123 -8.77 4.96 -3.59
N VAL A 124 -7.52 4.61 -3.91
CA VAL A 124 -7.01 4.40 -5.27
C VAL A 124 -6.60 2.96 -5.56
N GLY A 125 -6.57 2.10 -4.56
CA GLY A 125 -6.22 0.69 -4.69
C GLY A 125 -6.41 -0.08 -3.40
N ILE A 126 -6.18 -1.39 -3.47
CA ILE A 126 -6.19 -2.32 -2.34
C ILE A 126 -4.77 -2.83 -2.15
N GLY A 127 -4.24 -2.72 -0.92
CA GLY A 127 -2.94 -3.27 -0.56
C GLY A 127 -3.01 -4.78 -0.35
N ASN A 128 -3.85 -5.21 0.55
CA ASN A 128 -4.14 -6.62 0.85
C ASN A 128 -5.48 -6.75 1.61
N ASP A 129 -5.85 -7.98 1.98
CA ASP A 129 -6.93 -8.28 2.94
C ASP A 129 -6.31 -8.82 4.23
N GLU A 130 -6.51 -8.14 5.36
CA GLU A 130 -6.01 -8.50 6.69
C GLU A 130 -7.06 -9.17 7.58
N SER A 131 -8.18 -9.64 7.03
CA SER A 131 -9.28 -10.22 7.80
C SER A 131 -8.86 -11.44 8.62
N ALA A 132 -7.89 -12.22 8.14
CA ALA A 132 -7.35 -13.39 8.84
C ALA A 132 -6.29 -13.02 9.90
N SER A 133 -5.76 -11.81 9.89
CA SER A 133 -4.64 -11.36 10.73
C SER A 133 -5.01 -10.36 11.82
N ASN A 134 -6.25 -9.85 11.83
CA ASN A 134 -6.81 -9.09 12.96
C ASN A 134 -7.44 -10.04 13.96
N ALA A 135 -7.08 -9.97 15.24
CA ALA A 135 -7.54 -10.91 16.25
C ALA A 135 -7.69 -10.28 17.64
N ILE A 136 -8.53 -10.91 18.45
CA ILE A 136 -8.66 -10.65 19.87
C ILE A 136 -7.93 -11.75 20.62
N PHE A 137 -7.14 -11.36 21.62
CA PHE A 137 -6.40 -12.26 22.49
C PHE A 137 -6.80 -12.08 23.94
N THR A 138 -6.66 -13.16 24.70
CA THR A 138 -6.84 -13.17 26.15
C THR A 138 -5.82 -14.09 26.82
N ARG A 139 -5.75 -14.07 28.16
CA ARG A 139 -4.91 -14.98 28.94
C ARG A 139 -5.50 -16.38 28.92
N ALA A 140 -4.65 -17.39 29.08
CA ALA A 140 -5.04 -18.82 28.97
C ALA A 140 -6.08 -19.27 30.01
N ASP A 141 -6.18 -18.59 31.15
CA ASP A 141 -7.15 -18.87 32.21
C ASP A 141 -8.44 -18.06 32.11
N SER A 142 -8.60 -17.24 31.07
CA SER A 142 -9.76 -16.38 30.89
C SER A 142 -11.07 -17.16 30.79
N PRO A 143 -12.14 -16.70 31.47
CA PRO A 143 -13.48 -17.29 31.34
C PRO A 143 -14.07 -17.15 29.94
N ILE A 144 -13.56 -16.22 29.10
CA ILE A 144 -13.97 -16.04 27.72
C ILE A 144 -13.75 -17.33 26.90
N LEU A 145 -12.68 -18.08 27.19
CA LEU A 145 -12.29 -19.29 26.48
C LEU A 145 -13.14 -20.53 26.85
N LYS A 146 -14.03 -20.43 27.85
CA LYS A 146 -14.83 -21.58 28.31
C LYS A 146 -15.98 -21.94 27.35
N MET A 147 -16.38 -21.04 26.46
CA MET A 147 -17.43 -21.27 25.48
C MET A 147 -16.95 -20.87 24.10
N LYS A 148 -17.13 -21.76 23.12
CA LYS A 148 -16.87 -21.57 21.69
C LYS A 148 -18.18 -21.79 20.92
N GLY A 149 -18.42 -20.98 19.90
CA GLY A 149 -19.59 -21.14 19.04
C GLY A 149 -20.92 -20.75 19.72
N PHE A 150 -20.93 -19.78 20.63
CA PHE A 150 -22.16 -19.24 21.20
C PHE A 150 -23.15 -18.80 20.10
N ASN A 151 -22.66 -18.15 19.06
CA ASN A 151 -23.42 -17.88 17.84
C ASN A 151 -23.17 -19.02 16.84
N PRO A 152 -24.20 -19.81 16.47
CA PRO A 152 -24.02 -20.94 15.54
C PRO A 152 -23.50 -20.56 14.15
N ASN A 153 -23.70 -19.30 13.72
CA ASN A 153 -23.19 -18.80 12.46
C ASN A 153 -21.70 -18.43 12.51
N CYS A 154 -21.11 -18.38 13.72
CA CYS A 154 -19.71 -18.09 13.97
C CYS A 154 -19.11 -19.14 14.92
N PRO A 155 -18.99 -20.42 14.50
CA PRO A 155 -18.67 -21.54 15.37
C PRO A 155 -17.25 -21.48 15.95
N GLU A 156 -16.35 -20.74 15.31
CA GLU A 156 -14.95 -20.62 15.74
C GLU A 156 -14.72 -19.56 16.81
N VAL A 157 -15.72 -18.69 17.06
CA VAL A 157 -15.63 -17.57 17.99
C VAL A 157 -15.80 -18.01 19.43
N TYR A 158 -14.86 -17.62 20.31
CA TYR A 158 -14.96 -17.80 21.74
C TYR A 158 -15.72 -16.64 22.41
N GLY A 159 -16.32 -16.94 23.57
CA GLY A 159 -17.05 -16.00 24.43
C GLY A 159 -18.55 -16.15 24.36
N ASN A 160 -19.21 -15.54 25.33
CA ASN A 160 -20.65 -15.38 25.42
C ASN A 160 -20.96 -14.10 26.23
N PRO A 161 -22.20 -13.60 26.23
CA PRO A 161 -22.55 -12.37 26.95
C PRO A 161 -22.16 -12.39 28.43
N GLY A 162 -22.31 -13.54 29.10
CA GLY A 162 -21.98 -13.67 30.54
C GLY A 162 -20.50 -13.57 30.85
N SER A 163 -19.63 -14.03 29.97
CA SER A 163 -18.18 -13.99 30.15
C SER A 163 -17.54 -12.68 29.69
N VAL A 164 -18.26 -11.85 28.92
CA VAL A 164 -17.71 -10.67 28.24
C VAL A 164 -18.24 -9.36 28.81
N ARG A 165 -19.50 -9.32 29.24
CA ARG A 165 -20.12 -8.10 29.78
C ARG A 165 -19.32 -7.53 30.96
N GLY A 166 -19.06 -6.24 30.93
CA GLY A 166 -18.29 -5.51 31.97
C GLY A 166 -16.77 -5.74 31.92
N LYS A 167 -16.27 -6.54 31.00
CA LYS A 167 -14.82 -6.78 30.81
C LYS A 167 -14.13 -5.57 30.22
N THR A 168 -12.81 -5.48 30.43
CA THR A 168 -11.97 -4.38 29.93
C THR A 168 -11.14 -4.87 28.75
N PHE A 169 -11.28 -4.18 27.63
CA PHE A 169 -10.55 -4.44 26.38
C PHE A 169 -9.57 -3.31 26.09
N ILE A 170 -8.32 -3.65 25.82
CA ILE A 170 -7.32 -2.69 25.38
C ILE A 170 -7.26 -2.76 23.86
N VAL A 171 -7.47 -1.61 23.20
CA VAL A 171 -7.52 -1.55 21.75
C VAL A 171 -7.13 -0.17 21.24
N PRO A 172 -6.34 -0.07 20.14
CA PRO A 172 -6.11 1.21 19.47
C PRO A 172 -7.40 1.66 18.76
N LYS A 173 -8.09 2.65 19.33
CA LYS A 173 -9.33 3.16 18.74
C LYS A 173 -9.12 3.77 17.35
N GLY A 174 -10.14 3.66 16.50
CA GLY A 174 -10.10 4.18 15.13
C GLY A 174 -9.26 3.32 14.17
N THR A 175 -8.94 2.08 14.54
CA THR A 175 -8.16 1.13 13.74
C THR A 175 -8.96 -0.12 13.38
N SER A 176 -8.36 -1.00 12.55
CA SER A 176 -8.93 -2.31 12.22
C SER A 176 -9.18 -3.18 13.46
N ALA A 177 -8.31 -3.10 14.47
CA ALA A 177 -8.50 -3.80 15.74
C ALA A 177 -9.74 -3.32 16.51
N HIS A 178 -10.04 -2.03 16.47
CA HIS A 178 -11.26 -1.49 17.07
C HIS A 178 -12.52 -2.02 16.36
N TYR A 179 -12.53 -2.02 15.04
CA TYR A 179 -13.60 -2.62 14.26
C TYR A 179 -13.75 -4.12 14.53
N MET A 180 -12.63 -4.85 14.63
CA MET A 180 -12.62 -6.27 15.02
C MET A 180 -13.33 -6.50 16.36
N LEU A 181 -13.01 -5.71 17.39
CA LEU A 181 -13.66 -5.78 18.70
C LEU A 181 -15.17 -5.57 18.59
N SER A 182 -15.59 -4.55 17.88
CA SER A 182 -17.01 -4.26 17.67
C SER A 182 -17.74 -5.41 16.97
N ARG A 183 -17.16 -5.99 15.91
CA ARG A 183 -17.75 -7.12 15.19
C ARG A 183 -17.86 -8.37 16.06
N TRP A 184 -16.85 -8.66 16.88
CA TRP A 184 -16.89 -9.77 17.82
C TRP A 184 -17.98 -9.57 18.88
N LEU A 185 -18.09 -8.38 19.46
CA LEU A 185 -19.17 -8.03 20.39
C LEU A 185 -20.55 -8.26 19.75
N HIS A 186 -20.72 -7.80 18.50
CA HIS A 186 -21.97 -7.97 17.77
C HIS A 186 -22.31 -9.47 17.54
N VAL A 187 -21.34 -10.31 17.23
CA VAL A 187 -21.51 -11.77 17.11
C VAL A 187 -22.07 -12.38 18.41
N LEU A 188 -21.68 -11.82 19.56
CA LEU A 188 -22.17 -12.22 20.88
C LEU A 188 -23.46 -11.54 21.32
N GLY A 189 -24.07 -10.70 20.47
CA GLY A 189 -25.27 -9.91 20.83
C GLY A 189 -25.00 -8.78 21.82
N LEU A 190 -23.76 -8.28 21.84
CA LEU A 190 -23.29 -7.17 22.66
C LEU A 190 -22.90 -5.98 21.79
N ASN A 191 -22.63 -4.84 22.43
CA ASN A 191 -22.06 -3.66 21.82
C ASN A 191 -21.04 -3.01 22.76
N GLU A 192 -20.39 -1.92 22.33
CA GLU A 192 -19.33 -1.27 23.11
C GLU A 192 -19.75 -0.73 24.46
N ARG A 193 -21.08 -0.45 24.67
CA ARG A 193 -21.60 0.01 25.96
C ARG A 193 -21.67 -1.10 27.01
N ASP A 194 -21.56 -2.35 26.58
CA ASP A 194 -21.57 -3.52 27.45
C ASP A 194 -20.21 -3.85 28.04
N VAL A 195 -19.14 -3.16 27.60
CA VAL A 195 -17.73 -3.41 27.98
C VAL A 195 -17.00 -2.11 28.30
N ASN A 196 -15.78 -2.22 28.86
CA ASN A 196 -14.89 -1.08 29.05
C ASN A 196 -13.81 -1.12 27.97
N ILE A 197 -13.63 -0.04 27.21
CA ILE A 197 -12.63 0.08 26.18
C ILE A 197 -11.55 1.07 26.60
N VAL A 198 -10.29 0.63 26.64
CA VAL A 198 -9.12 1.45 26.94
C VAL A 198 -8.34 1.66 25.64
N ASP A 199 -8.22 2.93 25.24
CA ASP A 199 -7.49 3.30 24.02
C ASP A 199 -5.99 3.40 24.29
N MET A 200 -5.19 2.59 23.58
CA MET A 200 -3.73 2.63 23.62
C MET A 200 -3.17 2.27 22.25
N GLN A 201 -2.02 2.87 21.89
CA GLN A 201 -1.29 2.45 20.69
C GLN A 201 -0.79 0.99 20.83
N PRO A 202 -0.54 0.28 19.72
CA PRO A 202 -0.24 -1.16 19.77
C PRO A 202 0.91 -1.56 20.70
N SER A 203 2.01 -0.83 20.70
CA SER A 203 3.18 -1.12 21.56
C SER A 203 2.87 -0.90 23.03
N GLU A 204 2.14 0.16 23.35
CA GLU A 204 1.70 0.47 24.72
C GLU A 204 0.65 -0.56 25.20
N ALA A 205 -0.31 -0.91 24.33
CA ALA A 205 -1.34 -1.91 24.58
C ALA A 205 -0.75 -3.27 24.92
N MET A 206 0.24 -3.74 24.15
CA MET A 206 0.94 -5.01 24.40
C MET A 206 1.64 -5.01 25.74
N LYS A 207 2.34 -3.92 26.07
CA LYS A 207 3.03 -3.78 27.37
C LYS A 207 2.03 -3.77 28.53
N ALA A 208 1.00 -2.96 28.46
CA ALA A 208 -0.03 -2.87 29.50
C ALA A 208 -0.71 -4.23 29.73
N PHE A 209 -1.02 -4.96 28.66
CA PHE A 209 -1.63 -6.28 28.76
C PHE A 209 -0.67 -7.33 29.35
N ALA A 210 0.61 -7.30 28.97
CA ALA A 210 1.65 -8.15 29.57
C ALA A 210 1.84 -7.87 31.08
N ASP A 211 1.68 -6.60 31.48
CA ASP A 211 1.73 -6.17 32.90
C ASP A 211 0.45 -6.51 33.68
N GLY A 212 -0.51 -7.19 33.06
CA GLY A 212 -1.74 -7.69 33.73
C GLY A 212 -2.93 -6.76 33.63
N GLN A 213 -2.87 -5.66 32.86
CA GLN A 213 -4.01 -4.76 32.65
C GLN A 213 -5.01 -5.35 31.64
N GLY A 214 -6.29 -5.05 31.83
CA GLY A 214 -7.38 -5.49 30.95
C GLY A 214 -7.64 -6.99 30.99
N ASP A 215 -8.73 -7.41 30.37
CA ASP A 215 -9.17 -8.81 30.25
C ASP A 215 -8.84 -9.39 28.88
N ALA A 216 -8.79 -8.57 27.84
CA ALA A 216 -8.43 -8.94 26.50
C ALA A 216 -7.83 -7.76 25.73
N ILE A 217 -7.16 -8.07 24.62
CA ILE A 217 -6.49 -7.11 23.74
C ILE A 217 -6.83 -7.42 22.28
N ALA A 218 -7.09 -6.39 21.47
CA ALA A 218 -7.29 -6.53 20.04
C ALA A 218 -6.07 -5.99 19.27
N LEU A 219 -5.57 -6.77 18.33
CA LEU A 219 -4.33 -6.52 17.60
C LEU A 219 -4.47 -6.98 16.14
N TRP A 220 -3.52 -6.58 15.32
CA TRP A 220 -3.30 -7.12 13.97
C TRP A 220 -1.87 -7.67 13.82
N ALA A 221 -1.60 -8.44 12.76
CA ALA A 221 -0.26 -8.93 12.51
C ALA A 221 0.68 -7.76 12.11
N PRO A 222 1.94 -7.79 12.52
CA PRO A 222 2.63 -8.91 13.17
C PRO A 222 2.54 -8.95 14.70
N GLN A 223 1.86 -8.01 15.36
CA GLN A 223 1.73 -7.99 16.82
C GLN A 223 1.00 -9.23 17.35
N THR A 224 0.15 -9.84 16.55
CA THR A 224 -0.50 -11.12 16.89
C THR A 224 0.51 -12.24 17.17
N PHE A 225 1.63 -12.29 16.44
CA PHE A 225 2.70 -13.27 16.68
C PHE A 225 3.41 -13.02 18.02
N GLU A 226 3.59 -11.75 18.39
CA GLU A 226 4.15 -11.40 19.70
C GLU A 226 3.20 -11.81 20.83
N ALA A 227 1.88 -11.63 20.65
CA ALA A 227 0.87 -12.07 21.60
C ALA A 227 0.91 -13.60 21.81
N GLU A 228 1.04 -14.37 20.72
CA GLU A 228 1.17 -15.83 20.77
C GLU A 228 2.45 -16.27 21.50
N LYS A 229 3.58 -15.60 21.29
CA LYS A 229 4.85 -15.86 22.00
C LYS A 229 4.74 -15.62 23.50
N LEU A 230 3.88 -14.69 23.91
CA LEU A 230 3.57 -14.46 25.34
C LEU A 230 2.60 -15.50 25.91
N GLY A 231 2.18 -16.50 25.16
CA GLY A 231 1.26 -17.55 25.56
C GLY A 231 -0.21 -17.12 25.59
N LEU A 232 -0.53 -15.96 25.02
CA LEU A 232 -1.92 -15.49 24.90
C LEU A 232 -2.69 -16.39 23.94
N LYS A 233 -4.00 -16.45 24.12
CA LYS A 233 -4.91 -17.30 23.34
C LYS A 233 -5.81 -16.45 22.47
N THR A 234 -5.92 -16.83 21.22
CA THR A 234 -6.84 -16.21 20.25
C THR A 234 -8.28 -16.49 20.66
N VAL A 235 -9.07 -15.44 20.73
CA VAL A 235 -10.51 -15.50 20.98
C VAL A 235 -11.29 -15.58 19.68
N ALA A 236 -10.92 -14.78 18.69
CA ALA A 236 -11.50 -14.76 17.35
C ALA A 236 -10.60 -13.95 16.40
N HIS A 237 -10.68 -14.24 15.09
CA HIS A 237 -10.20 -13.39 14.01
C HIS A 237 -11.35 -12.60 13.37
N SER A 238 -11.05 -11.54 12.64
CA SER A 238 -12.07 -10.80 11.89
C SER A 238 -12.83 -11.70 10.91
N SER A 239 -12.12 -12.60 10.24
CA SER A 239 -12.72 -13.59 9.33
C SER A 239 -13.75 -14.52 10.02
N ASP A 240 -13.51 -14.89 11.28
CA ASP A 240 -14.44 -15.70 12.08
C ASP A 240 -15.74 -14.95 12.42
N CYS A 241 -15.68 -13.62 12.41
CA CYS A 241 -16.80 -12.72 12.67
C CYS A 241 -17.45 -12.18 11.38
N ASN A 242 -17.12 -12.75 10.21
CA ASN A 242 -17.56 -12.27 8.90
C ASN A 242 -17.25 -10.78 8.65
N ALA A 243 -16.16 -10.28 9.23
CA ALA A 243 -15.71 -8.90 9.09
C ALA A 243 -14.58 -8.80 8.05
N ARG A 244 -14.82 -8.07 6.96
CA ARG A 244 -13.79 -7.76 5.98
C ARG A 244 -12.91 -6.62 6.43
N GLN A 245 -11.60 -6.77 6.30
CA GLN A 245 -10.59 -5.82 6.74
C GLN A 245 -9.58 -5.53 5.62
N PRO A 246 -9.96 -4.79 4.57
CA PRO A 246 -9.01 -4.44 3.53
C PRO A 246 -8.02 -3.38 4.03
N ILE A 247 -6.74 -3.55 3.68
CA ILE A 247 -5.77 -2.47 3.64
C ILE A 247 -5.95 -1.72 2.33
N LEU A 248 -6.08 -0.41 2.41
CA LEU A 248 -6.35 0.45 1.27
C LEU A 248 -5.12 1.28 0.92
N LEU A 249 -4.87 1.42 -0.37
CA LEU A 249 -3.96 2.43 -0.89
C LEU A 249 -4.73 3.74 -1.02
N VAL A 250 -4.31 4.75 -0.26
CA VAL A 250 -4.95 6.07 -0.23
C VAL A 250 -4.01 7.14 -0.75
N ALA A 251 -4.54 8.10 -1.49
CA ALA A 251 -3.78 9.21 -2.04
C ALA A 251 -4.34 10.55 -1.56
N ASN A 252 -3.44 11.48 -1.22
CA ASN A 252 -3.81 12.86 -0.96
C ASN A 252 -4.49 13.46 -2.20
N MET A 253 -5.75 13.93 -2.08
CA MET A 253 -6.55 14.42 -3.21
C MET A 253 -5.86 15.58 -3.93
N ASP A 254 -5.29 16.53 -3.18
CA ASP A 254 -4.68 17.72 -3.77
C ASP A 254 -3.41 17.35 -4.55
N TYR A 255 -2.62 16.43 -4.03
CA TYR A 255 -1.46 15.89 -4.74
C TYR A 255 -1.89 15.08 -5.96
N ALA A 256 -2.80 14.13 -5.79
CA ALA A 256 -3.24 13.21 -6.83
C ALA A 256 -3.90 13.94 -8.03
N ASN A 257 -4.65 15.01 -7.76
CA ASN A 257 -5.26 15.83 -8.80
C ASN A 257 -4.23 16.62 -9.62
N LYS A 258 -3.15 17.07 -8.98
CA LYS A 258 -2.07 17.84 -9.65
C LYS A 258 -1.04 16.92 -10.32
N HIS A 259 -0.80 15.75 -9.75
CA HIS A 259 0.28 14.83 -10.09
C HIS A 259 -0.25 13.42 -10.39
N LYS A 260 -1.29 13.33 -11.21
CA LYS A 260 -1.91 12.04 -11.56
C LYS A 260 -0.90 11.01 -12.06
N GLY A 261 0.08 11.44 -12.85
CA GLY A 261 1.14 10.58 -13.39
C GLY A 261 1.97 9.88 -12.33
N ASP A 262 2.26 10.56 -11.22
CA ASP A 262 3.08 10.03 -10.13
C ASP A 262 2.32 8.95 -9.36
N ILE A 263 1.02 9.15 -9.12
CA ILE A 263 0.15 8.13 -8.49
C ILE A 263 0.04 6.89 -9.39
N VAL A 264 -0.12 7.09 -10.70
CA VAL A 264 -0.18 5.97 -11.66
C VAL A 264 1.15 5.23 -11.72
N ALA A 265 2.29 5.93 -11.72
CA ALA A 265 3.62 5.32 -11.66
C ALA A 265 3.81 4.52 -10.37
N PHE A 266 3.41 5.08 -9.22
CA PHE A 266 3.44 4.38 -7.94
C PHE A 266 2.60 3.09 -7.99
N LEU A 267 1.38 3.14 -8.52
CA LEU A 267 0.53 1.95 -8.64
C LEU A 267 1.15 0.88 -9.55
N ARG A 268 1.86 1.26 -10.62
CA ARG A 268 2.62 0.30 -11.44
C ARG A 268 3.71 -0.38 -10.63
N VAL A 269 4.45 0.37 -9.83
CA VAL A 269 5.49 -0.17 -8.93
C VAL A 269 4.88 -1.15 -7.94
N TYR A 270 3.82 -0.75 -7.25
CA TYR A 270 3.16 -1.56 -6.23
C TYR A 270 2.55 -2.85 -6.82
N LEU A 271 1.81 -2.73 -7.91
CA LEU A 271 1.16 -3.85 -8.59
C LEU A 271 2.17 -4.82 -9.23
N ARG A 272 3.35 -4.35 -9.62
CA ARG A 272 4.45 -5.23 -10.03
C ARG A 272 4.88 -6.15 -8.87
N SER A 273 4.93 -5.64 -7.65
CA SER A 273 5.21 -6.47 -6.46
C SER A 273 4.06 -7.41 -6.13
N VAL A 274 2.82 -6.98 -6.32
CA VAL A 274 1.64 -7.86 -6.20
C VAL A 274 1.75 -9.04 -7.18
N ASP A 275 2.06 -8.76 -8.45
CA ASP A 275 2.22 -9.81 -9.47
C ASP A 275 3.38 -10.76 -9.14
N MET A 276 4.48 -10.25 -8.63
CA MET A 276 5.60 -11.05 -8.14
C MET A 276 5.14 -11.96 -7.00
N MET A 277 4.47 -11.42 -5.98
CA MET A 277 4.01 -12.19 -4.83
C MET A 277 3.00 -13.28 -5.21
N LYS A 278 2.09 -13.01 -6.15
CA LYS A 278 1.13 -14.01 -6.65
C LYS A 278 1.78 -15.16 -7.42
N LYS A 279 2.96 -14.94 -8.01
CA LYS A 279 3.69 -15.93 -8.81
C LYS A 279 4.78 -16.66 -8.02
N THR A 280 5.10 -16.19 -6.82
CA THR A 280 6.21 -16.72 -6.01
C THR A 280 5.63 -17.41 -4.77
N PRO A 281 5.99 -18.66 -4.48
CA PRO A 281 5.59 -19.32 -3.23
C PRO A 281 6.04 -18.51 -2.01
N ALA A 282 5.21 -18.50 -0.95
CA ALA A 282 5.53 -17.78 0.28
C ALA A 282 6.85 -18.26 0.90
N GLU A 283 7.15 -19.54 0.75
CA GLU A 283 8.39 -20.18 1.19
C GLU A 283 9.63 -19.55 0.54
N ASP A 284 9.53 -19.15 -0.73
CA ASP A 284 10.64 -18.54 -1.48
C ASP A 284 10.80 -17.04 -1.16
N LEU A 285 9.76 -16.39 -0.63
CA LEU A 285 9.77 -14.99 -0.20
C LEU A 285 10.13 -14.81 1.28
N ALA A 286 10.10 -15.87 2.08
CA ALA A 286 10.22 -15.80 3.52
C ALA A 286 11.50 -15.09 4.00
N ASP A 287 12.65 -15.35 3.36
CA ASP A 287 13.93 -14.74 3.75
C ASP A 287 13.93 -13.22 3.47
N ASP A 288 13.40 -12.79 2.32
CA ASP A 288 13.24 -11.37 2.00
C ASP A 288 12.24 -10.70 2.95
N TYR A 289 11.16 -11.39 3.31
CA TYR A 289 10.15 -10.89 4.25
C TYR A 289 10.72 -10.71 5.65
N MET A 290 11.49 -11.67 6.17
CA MET A 290 12.19 -11.57 7.46
C MET A 290 13.20 -10.41 7.46
N ARG A 291 13.95 -10.23 6.36
CA ARG A 291 14.89 -9.12 6.18
C ARG A 291 14.16 -7.77 6.19
N PHE A 292 13.05 -7.67 5.48
CA PHE A 292 12.17 -6.49 5.50
C PHE A 292 11.72 -6.17 6.93
N TYR A 293 11.14 -7.15 7.62
CA TYR A 293 10.60 -6.95 8.95
C TYR A 293 11.66 -6.47 9.95
N ASN A 294 12.84 -7.08 9.92
CA ASN A 294 13.98 -6.65 10.75
C ASN A 294 14.45 -5.23 10.40
N ALA A 295 14.62 -4.93 9.11
CA ALA A 295 15.05 -3.60 8.67
C ALA A 295 14.04 -2.50 9.03
N TRP A 296 12.73 -2.82 8.99
CA TRP A 296 11.67 -1.85 9.26
C TRP A 296 11.39 -1.65 10.74
N THR A 297 11.35 -2.73 11.52
CA THR A 297 10.90 -2.71 12.93
C THR A 297 12.04 -2.85 13.94
N GLY A 298 13.22 -3.30 13.53
CA GLY A 298 14.31 -3.69 14.41
C GLY A 298 14.07 -5.02 15.15
N LYS A 299 12.96 -5.72 14.86
CA LYS A 299 12.55 -6.99 15.48
C LYS A 299 12.84 -8.16 14.56
N THR A 300 12.81 -9.37 15.11
CA THR A 300 12.97 -10.61 14.35
C THR A 300 11.63 -11.34 14.24
N MET A 301 11.48 -12.07 13.14
CA MET A 301 10.35 -12.93 12.83
C MET A 301 10.90 -14.30 12.45
N THR A 302 10.23 -15.39 12.84
CA THR A 302 10.62 -16.73 12.38
C THR A 302 10.23 -16.92 10.92
N ARG A 303 10.82 -17.93 10.28
CA ARG A 303 10.48 -18.27 8.89
C ARG A 303 9.02 -18.72 8.77
N GLU A 304 8.52 -19.47 9.73
CA GLU A 304 7.14 -19.94 9.80
C GLU A 304 6.16 -18.77 9.95
N GLU A 305 6.49 -17.78 10.79
CA GLU A 305 5.71 -16.55 10.95
C GLU A 305 5.68 -15.75 9.66
N ALA A 306 6.82 -15.62 8.98
CA ALA A 306 6.90 -14.91 7.69
C ALA A 306 6.04 -15.58 6.62
N ILE A 307 6.10 -16.92 6.49
CA ILE A 307 5.27 -17.68 5.56
C ILE A 307 3.79 -17.53 5.90
N ARG A 308 3.42 -17.60 7.18
CA ARG A 308 2.05 -17.43 7.64
C ARG A 308 1.54 -16.02 7.33
N ASP A 309 2.33 -15.00 7.63
CA ASP A 309 1.95 -13.61 7.39
C ASP A 309 1.72 -13.32 5.91
N ILE A 310 2.58 -13.84 5.03
CA ILE A 310 2.37 -13.75 3.57
C ILE A 310 1.06 -14.44 3.14
N LYS A 311 0.76 -15.63 3.68
CA LYS A 311 -0.43 -16.41 3.31
C LYS A 311 -1.72 -15.82 3.87
N ASP A 312 -1.67 -15.20 5.05
CA ASP A 312 -2.83 -14.62 5.73
C ASP A 312 -3.23 -13.24 5.15
N HIS A 313 -2.44 -12.70 4.21
CA HIS A 313 -2.69 -11.42 3.55
C HIS A 313 -2.86 -11.57 2.04
N PRO A 314 -4.02 -12.02 1.54
CA PRO A 314 -4.29 -12.09 0.10
C PRO A 314 -4.11 -10.73 -0.58
N VAL A 315 -3.48 -10.74 -1.76
CA VAL A 315 -3.25 -9.57 -2.60
C VAL A 315 -3.99 -9.70 -3.92
N TYR A 316 -4.33 -8.57 -4.54
CA TYR A 316 -5.18 -8.51 -5.72
C TYR A 316 -4.44 -7.86 -6.90
N ALA A 317 -4.33 -8.60 -8.02
CA ALA A 317 -3.75 -8.10 -9.25
C ALA A 317 -4.62 -6.99 -9.87
N LEU A 318 -4.05 -6.24 -10.82
CA LEU A 318 -4.73 -5.10 -11.44
C LEU A 318 -6.14 -5.44 -11.95
N ASP A 319 -6.30 -6.55 -12.68
CA ASP A 319 -7.61 -6.92 -13.23
C ASP A 319 -8.63 -7.22 -12.12
N GLN A 320 -8.20 -7.92 -11.06
CA GLN A 320 -9.04 -8.17 -9.88
C GLN A 320 -9.44 -6.86 -9.19
N GLN A 321 -8.51 -5.93 -9.01
CA GLN A 321 -8.82 -4.63 -8.41
C GLN A 321 -9.77 -3.82 -9.29
N LEU A 322 -9.59 -3.82 -10.61
CA LEU A 322 -10.50 -3.13 -11.53
C LEU A 322 -11.92 -3.69 -11.44
N ASP A 323 -12.08 -5.01 -11.31
CA ASP A 323 -13.39 -5.64 -11.11
C ASP A 323 -14.00 -5.26 -9.76
N MET A 324 -13.21 -5.25 -8.67
CA MET A 324 -13.67 -4.88 -7.32
C MET A 324 -14.09 -3.40 -7.21
N PHE A 325 -13.45 -2.52 -7.98
CA PHE A 325 -13.80 -1.09 -8.03
C PHE A 325 -14.96 -0.78 -8.98
N LYS A 326 -15.27 -1.70 -9.91
CA LYS A 326 -16.27 -1.48 -10.94
C LYS A 326 -17.66 -1.33 -10.32
N GLN A 327 -18.28 -0.18 -10.56
CA GLN A 327 -19.66 0.05 -10.12
C GLN A 327 -20.65 -0.73 -10.98
N SER A 328 -21.56 -1.42 -10.33
CA SER A 328 -22.70 -2.09 -10.92
C SER A 328 -23.92 -1.85 -10.03
N TYR A 329 -25.05 -1.40 -10.59
CA TYR A 329 -26.27 -1.09 -9.83
C TYR A 329 -26.06 -0.11 -8.64
N GLY A 330 -25.14 0.86 -8.79
CA GLY A 330 -24.88 1.89 -7.78
C GLY A 330 -23.89 1.52 -6.70
N THR A 331 -23.40 0.28 -6.66
CA THR A 331 -22.37 -0.19 -5.72
C THR A 331 -21.21 -0.91 -6.43
N SER A 332 -20.15 -1.23 -5.70
CA SER A 332 -19.05 -2.08 -6.14
C SER A 332 -18.71 -3.07 -5.04
N GLU A 333 -18.02 -4.18 -5.35
CA GLU A 333 -17.59 -5.15 -4.35
C GLU A 333 -16.79 -4.49 -3.22
N LEU A 334 -15.86 -3.59 -3.55
CA LEU A 334 -15.11 -2.85 -2.54
C LEU A 334 -16.04 -2.00 -1.65
N ARG A 335 -17.05 -1.32 -2.22
CA ARG A 335 -18.00 -0.52 -1.44
C ARG A 335 -18.84 -1.39 -0.51
N GLU A 336 -19.18 -2.59 -0.93
CA GLU A 336 -19.87 -3.56 -0.08
C GLU A 336 -18.99 -4.01 1.10
N TRP A 337 -17.70 -4.25 0.88
CA TRP A 337 -16.76 -4.52 1.97
C TRP A 337 -16.65 -3.37 2.96
N LEU A 338 -16.69 -2.13 2.47
CA LEU A 338 -16.61 -0.93 3.31
C LEU A 338 -17.93 -0.61 4.02
N HIS A 339 -19.04 -1.11 3.54
CA HIS A 339 -20.39 -0.79 4.06
C HIS A 339 -20.54 -1.07 5.56
N ASP A 340 -20.08 -2.23 6.02
CA ASP A 340 -20.19 -2.59 7.44
C ASP A 340 -19.31 -1.69 8.32
N ILE A 341 -18.14 -1.29 7.82
CA ILE A 341 -17.24 -0.36 8.52
C ILE A 341 -17.85 1.04 8.58
N VAL A 342 -18.43 1.51 7.49
CA VAL A 342 -19.15 2.79 7.43
C VAL A 342 -20.34 2.78 8.40
N SER A 343 -21.10 1.68 8.45
CA SER A 343 -22.22 1.52 9.39
C SER A 343 -21.74 1.59 10.84
N PHE A 344 -20.66 0.91 11.15
CA PHE A 344 -20.03 0.96 12.47
C PHE A 344 -19.58 2.40 12.84
N GLN A 345 -18.95 3.11 11.95
CA GLN A 345 -18.52 4.50 12.18
C GLN A 345 -19.73 5.45 12.38
N ASN A 346 -20.84 5.18 11.70
CA ASN A 346 -22.07 5.93 11.93
C ASN A 346 -22.72 5.60 13.29
N GLU A 347 -22.69 4.34 13.72
CA GLU A 347 -23.21 3.92 15.04
C GLU A 347 -22.38 4.49 16.19
N THR A 348 -21.07 4.60 16.03
CA THR A 348 -20.15 5.18 17.03
C THR A 348 -20.10 6.71 16.99
N GLY A 349 -20.72 7.33 15.99
CA GLY A 349 -20.76 8.79 15.81
C GLY A 349 -19.50 9.39 15.20
N GLU A 350 -18.59 8.55 14.66
CA GLU A 350 -17.41 9.02 13.92
C GLU A 350 -17.80 9.63 12.56
N LEU A 351 -18.85 9.10 11.93
CA LEU A 351 -19.44 9.60 10.69
C LEU A 351 -20.95 9.80 10.88
N ASP A 352 -21.50 10.95 10.49
CA ASP A 352 -22.93 11.19 10.44
C ASP A 352 -23.50 11.02 9.00
N ARG A 353 -24.82 11.14 8.84
CA ARG A 353 -25.48 11.02 7.53
C ARG A 353 -25.03 12.10 6.53
N ARG A 354 -24.67 13.29 7.00
CA ARG A 354 -24.17 14.38 6.15
C ARG A 354 -22.76 14.09 5.69
N ASP A 355 -21.96 13.48 6.55
CA ASP A 355 -20.60 13.03 6.25
C ASP A 355 -20.63 11.96 5.16
N LEU A 356 -21.50 10.96 5.27
CA LEU A 356 -21.69 9.92 4.25
C LEU A 356 -22.08 10.52 2.90
N ALA A 357 -23.06 11.43 2.89
CA ALA A 357 -23.48 12.11 1.66
C ALA A 357 -22.36 12.98 1.06
N ARG A 358 -21.47 13.53 1.88
CA ARG A 358 -20.31 14.29 1.45
C ARG A 358 -19.22 13.38 0.84
N LEU A 359 -18.93 12.22 1.46
CA LEU A 359 -18.01 11.23 0.92
C LEU A 359 -18.42 10.80 -0.49
N GLU A 360 -19.69 10.49 -0.68
CA GLU A 360 -20.21 10.10 -2.00
C GLU A 360 -20.01 11.21 -3.05
N ARG A 361 -20.25 12.46 -2.70
CA ARG A 361 -20.03 13.61 -3.60
C ARG A 361 -18.55 13.83 -3.95
N LEU A 362 -17.64 13.45 -3.07
CA LEU A 362 -16.19 13.56 -3.31
C LEU A 362 -15.66 12.46 -4.21
N HIS A 363 -16.46 11.44 -4.54
CA HIS A 363 -16.00 10.26 -5.28
C HIS A 363 -14.73 9.66 -4.66
N TYR A 364 -14.73 9.51 -3.34
CA TYR A 364 -13.57 9.10 -2.56
C TYR A 364 -13.01 7.73 -2.95
N VAL A 365 -13.87 6.81 -3.42
CA VAL A 365 -13.43 5.56 -4.06
C VAL A 365 -13.37 5.80 -5.56
N THR A 366 -12.18 5.66 -6.16
CA THR A 366 -11.99 5.97 -7.57
C THR A 366 -11.04 4.98 -8.26
N ASP A 367 -11.45 4.51 -9.43
CA ASP A 367 -10.67 3.59 -10.27
C ASP A 367 -9.89 4.29 -11.40
N ILE A 368 -9.94 5.62 -11.46
CA ILE A 368 -9.33 6.39 -12.57
C ILE A 368 -7.82 6.20 -12.67
N TYR A 369 -7.15 5.95 -11.54
CA TYR A 369 -5.71 5.71 -11.48
C TYR A 369 -5.39 4.26 -11.89
N LEU A 370 -6.15 3.27 -11.42
CA LEU A 370 -6.02 1.86 -11.81
C LEU A 370 -6.27 1.67 -13.32
N LYS A 371 -7.28 2.32 -13.88
CA LYS A 371 -7.56 2.33 -15.34
C LYS A 371 -6.39 2.93 -16.12
N ALA A 372 -5.74 3.95 -15.59
CA ALA A 372 -4.58 4.56 -16.23
C ALA A 372 -3.32 3.69 -16.17
N VAL A 373 -3.19 2.80 -15.16
CA VAL A 373 -2.12 1.78 -15.12
C VAL A 373 -2.23 0.83 -16.32
N LYS A 374 -3.43 0.43 -16.70
CA LYS A 374 -3.69 -0.49 -17.81
C LYS A 374 -3.41 0.13 -19.18
N ALA A 375 -3.54 1.46 -19.31
CA ALA A 375 -3.27 2.14 -20.55
C ALA A 375 -1.76 2.13 -20.88
N PRO A 376 -1.33 1.91 -22.14
CA PRO A 376 0.07 1.98 -22.50
C PRO A 376 0.62 3.37 -22.13
N ALA A 377 1.84 3.41 -21.59
CA ALA A 377 2.52 4.66 -21.29
C ALA A 377 2.55 5.52 -22.56
N LYS A 378 2.03 6.73 -22.50
CA LYS A 378 2.20 7.69 -23.62
C LYS A 378 3.71 7.94 -23.77
N LYS A 379 4.25 7.52 -24.91
CA LYS A 379 5.64 7.75 -25.29
C LYS A 379 5.96 9.24 -25.39
#